data_2c2a8061f41c8a6bc3263e12154d869b
#
_entry.id   2c2a8061f41c8a6bc3263e12154d869b
#
_cell.length_a   1.000
_cell.length_b   1.000
_cell.length_c   1.000
_cell.angle_alpha   90.00
_cell.angle_beta   90.00
_cell.angle_gamma   90.00
#
_symmetry.space_group_name_H-M   'P 1'
#
loop_
_entity.id
_entity.type
_entity.pdbx_description
1 polymer ?
#
loop_
_entity_poly.entity_id
_entity_poly.type
_entity_poly.pdbx_seq_one_letter_code
_entity_poly.pdbx_strand_id
1 'polypeptide(L)'
;MRQFFNIRSALLAFIVAVAAVPALAAGSHDHSPKFGGVVVETKVGDIEIVAKPDSIKIYISDHGKTVKFDGAKAKVTLLNGTEKSEVELPPAGDKLEAKGAFMVAKGTKGIALVTLAGKPTTTARFEIK
;
A
#
# COMPACT_ATOMS: atom_id res chain seq x y z
N MET A 1 -82.58 -5.21 -12.71
CA MET A 1 -81.36 -5.97 -12.93
C MET A 1 -80.17 -5.22 -12.35
N ARG A 2 -79.63 -5.72 -11.31
CA ARG A 2 -78.46 -5.11 -10.71
C ARG A 2 -77.28 -6.00 -11.10
N GLN A 3 -76.36 -5.47 -11.91
CA GLN A 3 -75.11 -6.12 -12.19
C GLN A 3 -74.12 -5.70 -11.13
N PHE A 4 -73.69 -6.67 -10.34
CA PHE A 4 -72.60 -6.48 -9.41
C PHE A 4 -71.26 -6.70 -10.15
N PHE A 5 -70.58 -5.63 -10.42
CA PHE A 5 -69.22 -5.74 -10.92
C PHE A 5 -68.29 -6.08 -9.76
N ASN A 6 -67.91 -7.35 -9.65
CA ASN A 6 -66.84 -7.75 -8.76
C ASN A 6 -65.51 -7.31 -9.40
N ILE A 7 -65.06 -6.14 -9.03
CA ILE A 7 -63.71 -5.75 -9.32
C ILE A 7 -62.82 -6.54 -8.35
N ARG A 8 -62.35 -7.68 -8.83
CA ARG A 8 -61.23 -8.34 -8.18
C ARG A 8 -59.99 -7.57 -8.52
N SER A 9 -59.58 -6.70 -7.62
CA SER A 9 -58.28 -6.08 -7.65
C SER A 9 -57.21 -7.18 -7.52
N ALA A 10 -56.64 -7.54 -8.63
CA ALA A 10 -55.44 -8.34 -8.62
C ALA A 10 -54.31 -7.43 -8.16
N LEU A 11 -53.92 -7.56 -6.90
CA LEU A 11 -52.67 -7.00 -6.41
C LEU A 11 -51.53 -7.79 -7.07
N LEU A 12 -50.99 -7.22 -8.11
CA LEU A 12 -49.71 -7.67 -8.59
C LEU A 12 -48.66 -7.18 -7.59
N ALA A 13 -48.25 -8.09 -6.73
CA ALA A 13 -47.08 -7.88 -5.90
C ALA A 13 -45.85 -7.95 -6.84
N PHE A 14 -45.33 -6.79 -7.20
CA PHE A 14 -44.02 -6.70 -7.84
C PHE A 14 -43.00 -7.05 -6.74
N ILE A 15 -42.56 -8.32 -6.74
CA ILE A 15 -41.37 -8.70 -6.01
C ILE A 15 -40.19 -8.14 -6.81
N VAL A 16 -39.72 -6.99 -6.41
CA VAL A 16 -38.39 -6.51 -6.82
C VAL A 16 -37.38 -7.42 -6.14
N ALA A 17 -36.97 -8.45 -6.83
CA ALA A 17 -35.80 -9.21 -6.42
C ALA A 17 -34.60 -8.26 -6.59
N VAL A 18 -34.22 -7.60 -5.51
CA VAL A 18 -32.93 -6.94 -5.43
C VAL A 18 -31.92 -8.09 -5.45
N ALA A 19 -31.41 -8.37 -6.64
CA ALA A 19 -30.24 -9.21 -6.76
C ALA A 19 -29.11 -8.42 -6.08
N ALA A 20 -28.80 -8.78 -4.85
CA ALA A 20 -27.56 -8.37 -4.22
C ALA A 20 -26.46 -8.98 -5.07
N VAL A 21 -25.85 -8.17 -5.93
CA VAL A 21 -24.63 -8.55 -6.59
C VAL A 21 -23.60 -8.65 -5.48
N PRO A 22 -23.04 -9.86 -5.17
CA PRO A 22 -21.93 -9.90 -4.25
C PRO A 22 -20.86 -9.05 -4.90
N ALA A 23 -20.46 -7.96 -4.21
CA ALA A 23 -19.27 -7.26 -4.55
C ALA A 23 -18.16 -8.30 -4.42
N LEU A 24 -17.73 -8.87 -5.53
CA LEU A 24 -16.47 -9.57 -5.60
C LEU A 24 -15.43 -8.53 -5.27
N ALA A 25 -15.04 -8.46 -3.99
CA ALA A 25 -13.80 -7.84 -3.62
C ALA A 25 -12.73 -8.62 -4.37
N ALA A 26 -12.37 -8.14 -5.56
CA ALA A 26 -11.30 -8.69 -6.35
C ALA A 26 -10.05 -8.63 -5.47
N GLY A 27 -9.60 -9.82 -5.00
CA GLY A 27 -8.38 -10.06 -4.30
C GLY A 27 -7.94 -8.91 -3.39
N SER A 28 -8.45 -8.83 -2.17
CA SER A 28 -7.87 -7.95 -1.18
C SER A 28 -6.45 -8.47 -0.90
N HIS A 29 -5.48 -7.91 -1.62
CA HIS A 29 -4.09 -8.10 -1.24
C HIS A 29 -3.92 -7.44 0.13
N ASP A 30 -3.38 -8.20 1.05
CA ASP A 30 -3.07 -7.67 2.37
C ASP A 30 -1.89 -6.71 2.24
N HIS A 31 -2.17 -5.42 2.30
CA HIS A 31 -1.17 -4.35 2.28
C HIS A 31 -0.75 -3.93 3.68
N SER A 32 -1.00 -4.78 4.67
CA SER A 32 -0.58 -4.53 6.05
C SER A 32 0.94 -4.60 6.19
N PRO A 33 1.53 -3.75 7.06
CA PRO A 33 2.95 -3.84 7.36
C PRO A 33 3.31 -5.21 7.95
N LYS A 34 4.31 -5.86 7.39
CA LYS A 34 4.83 -7.14 7.87
C LYS A 34 5.96 -6.99 8.87
N PHE A 35 6.64 -5.86 8.84
CA PHE A 35 7.82 -5.56 9.64
C PHE A 35 7.66 -4.35 10.55
N GLY A 36 6.44 -3.88 10.72
CA GLY A 36 6.13 -2.74 11.58
C GLY A 36 6.43 -1.38 10.97
N GLY A 37 6.59 -1.31 9.66
CA GLY A 37 6.88 -0.08 8.93
C GLY A 37 5.65 0.59 8.32
N VAL A 38 5.89 1.43 7.34
CA VAL A 38 4.86 2.09 6.54
C VAL A 38 4.85 1.46 5.15
N VAL A 39 3.68 1.03 4.71
CA VAL A 39 3.51 0.41 3.39
C VAL A 39 3.02 1.44 2.39
N VAL A 40 3.67 1.49 1.24
CA VAL A 40 3.28 2.30 0.09
C VAL A 40 3.08 1.39 -1.12
N GLU A 41 1.89 1.41 -1.70
CA GLU A 41 1.60 0.68 -2.92
C GLU A 41 2.23 1.38 -4.12
N THR A 42 2.94 0.63 -4.95
CA THR A 42 3.61 1.15 -6.13
C THR A 42 3.46 0.20 -7.33
N LYS A 43 3.92 0.63 -8.48
CA LYS A 43 3.91 -0.19 -9.71
C LYS A 43 4.83 -1.41 -9.63
N VAL A 44 5.83 -1.39 -8.76
CA VAL A 44 6.76 -2.51 -8.57
C VAL A 44 6.35 -3.42 -7.42
N GLY A 45 5.23 -3.14 -6.77
CA GLY A 45 4.72 -3.86 -5.62
C GLY A 45 4.57 -2.96 -4.40
N ASP A 46 4.34 -3.59 -3.26
CA ASP A 46 4.24 -2.89 -1.99
C ASP A 46 5.63 -2.64 -1.41
N ILE A 47 5.92 -1.38 -1.15
CA ILE A 47 7.18 -0.96 -0.52
C ILE A 47 6.88 -0.71 0.95
N GLU A 48 7.52 -1.48 1.82
CA GLU A 48 7.47 -1.23 3.27
C GLU A 48 8.76 -0.56 3.72
N ILE A 49 8.63 0.61 4.32
CA ILE A 49 9.75 1.37 4.86
C ILE A 49 9.74 1.24 6.39
N VAL A 50 10.80 0.70 6.94
CA VAL A 50 11.00 0.58 8.38
C VAL A 50 12.12 1.55 8.75
N ALA A 51 11.75 2.75 9.21
CA ALA A 51 12.69 3.78 9.60
C ALA A 51 12.80 3.86 11.12
N LYS A 52 14.00 3.66 11.63
CA LYS A 52 14.35 3.75 13.04
C LYS A 52 15.57 4.65 13.20
N PRO A 53 15.85 5.16 14.42
CA PRO A 53 17.01 6.03 14.64
C PRO A 53 18.36 5.38 14.31
N ASP A 54 18.45 4.07 14.32
CA ASP A 54 19.70 3.31 14.09
C ASP A 54 19.74 2.58 12.73
N SER A 55 18.61 2.51 12.04
CA SER A 55 18.52 1.79 10.75
C SER A 55 17.33 2.22 9.92
N ILE A 56 17.51 2.20 8.61
CA ILE A 56 16.42 2.35 7.64
C ILE A 56 16.44 1.11 6.75
N LYS A 57 15.29 0.45 6.65
CA LYS A 57 15.12 -0.76 5.85
C LYS A 57 13.98 -0.57 4.85
N ILE A 58 14.15 -1.12 3.68
CA ILE A 58 13.10 -1.17 2.66
C ILE A 58 12.90 -2.62 2.24
N TYR A 59 11.67 -3.07 2.35
CA TYR A 59 11.21 -4.37 1.86
C TYR A 59 10.26 -4.13 0.69
N ILE A 60 10.30 -4.99 -0.31
CA ILE A 60 9.36 -4.93 -1.43
C ILE A 60 8.73 -6.30 -1.59
N SER A 61 7.42 -6.33 -1.70
CA SER A 61 6.67 -7.53 -2.01
C SER A 61 5.79 -7.31 -3.23
N ASP A 62 5.83 -8.25 -4.15
CA ASP A 62 4.98 -8.27 -5.34
C ASP A 62 4.02 -9.45 -5.22
N HIS A 63 2.72 -9.15 -5.11
CA HIS A 63 1.66 -10.14 -4.89
C HIS A 63 1.97 -11.11 -3.72
N GLY A 64 2.47 -10.58 -2.61
CA GLY A 64 2.83 -11.35 -1.42
C GLY A 64 4.18 -12.06 -1.49
N LYS A 65 4.91 -11.95 -2.59
CA LYS A 65 6.24 -12.54 -2.77
C LYS A 65 7.32 -11.50 -2.54
N THR A 66 8.35 -11.87 -1.79
CA THR A 66 9.52 -11.02 -1.60
C THR A 66 10.29 -10.86 -2.92
N VAL A 67 10.59 -9.61 -3.26
CA VAL A 67 11.38 -9.28 -4.44
C VAL A 67 12.87 -9.38 -4.11
N LYS A 68 13.67 -9.91 -5.03
CA LYS A 68 15.13 -9.94 -4.89
C LYS A 68 15.73 -8.58 -5.18
N PHE A 69 16.73 -8.21 -4.42
CA PHE A 69 17.36 -6.89 -4.51
C PHE A 69 18.74 -6.90 -5.18
N ASP A 70 19.11 -7.96 -5.87
CA ASP A 70 20.37 -8.00 -6.60
C ASP A 70 20.42 -6.88 -7.65
N GLY A 71 21.42 -6.01 -7.55
CA GLY A 71 21.55 -4.85 -8.43
C GLY A 71 20.55 -3.71 -8.17
N ALA A 72 19.76 -3.80 -7.12
CA ALA A 72 18.84 -2.74 -6.71
C ALA A 72 19.54 -1.70 -5.84
N LYS A 73 18.97 -0.52 -5.77
CA LYS A 73 19.43 0.56 -4.88
C LYS A 73 18.24 1.42 -4.47
N ALA A 74 18.37 2.06 -3.33
CA ALA A 74 17.40 3.05 -2.91
C ALA A 74 18.08 4.25 -2.28
N LYS A 75 17.41 5.39 -2.39
CA LYS A 75 17.79 6.63 -1.71
C LYS A 75 16.58 7.13 -0.95
N VAL A 76 16.74 7.31 0.33
CA VAL A 76 15.68 7.84 1.20
C VAL A 76 16.03 9.25 1.62
N THR A 77 15.10 10.17 1.41
CA THR A 77 15.18 11.54 1.91
C THR A 77 14.24 11.67 3.08
N LEU A 78 14.76 12.08 4.24
CA LEU A 78 13.99 12.33 5.45
C LEU A 78 13.83 13.83 5.65
N LEU A 79 12.61 14.26 5.95
CA LEU A 79 12.26 15.65 6.21
C LEU A 79 11.72 15.79 7.64
N ASN A 80 12.45 16.50 8.47
CA ASN A 80 12.07 16.84 9.83
C ASN A 80 11.93 18.37 9.94
N GLY A 81 10.72 18.86 9.70
CA GLY A 81 10.52 20.29 9.59
C GLY A 81 11.30 20.87 8.41
N THR A 82 12.30 21.69 8.68
CA THR A 82 13.18 22.28 7.66
C THR A 82 14.46 21.48 7.43
N GLU A 83 14.74 20.49 8.27
CA GLU A 83 15.91 19.63 8.13
C GLU A 83 15.69 18.52 7.12
N LYS A 84 16.61 18.38 6.20
CA LYS A 84 16.61 17.37 5.15
C LYS A 84 17.86 16.52 5.27
N SER A 85 17.69 15.20 5.29
CA SER A 85 18.80 14.26 5.23
C SER A 85 18.55 13.21 4.14
N GLU A 86 19.63 12.79 3.49
CA GLU A 86 19.59 11.77 2.44
C GLU A 86 20.43 10.57 2.85
N VAL A 87 19.87 9.38 2.60
CA VAL A 87 20.50 8.10 2.96
C VAL A 87 20.42 7.16 1.77
N GLU A 88 21.54 6.55 1.42
CA GLU A 88 21.58 5.49 0.41
C GLU A 88 21.47 4.12 1.08
N LEU A 89 20.61 3.26 0.54
CA LEU A 89 20.39 1.92 1.05
C LEU A 89 20.90 0.89 0.04
N PRO A 90 22.02 0.22 0.31
CA PRO A 90 22.50 -0.88 -0.52
C PRO A 90 21.69 -2.16 -0.24
N PRO A 91 21.72 -3.13 -1.17
CA PRO A 91 21.11 -4.43 -0.95
C PRO A 91 21.72 -5.15 0.26
N ALA A 92 20.86 -5.78 1.05
CA ALA A 92 21.23 -6.56 2.22
C ALA A 92 20.36 -7.82 2.30
N GLY A 93 20.54 -8.75 1.37
CA GLY A 93 19.75 -9.97 1.25
C GLY A 93 18.36 -9.71 0.67
N ASP A 94 17.33 -9.89 1.48
CA ASP A 94 15.92 -9.72 1.10
C ASP A 94 15.38 -8.31 1.33
N LYS A 95 16.27 -7.35 1.55
CA LYS A 95 15.94 -5.95 1.82
C LYS A 95 17.04 -5.01 1.35
N LEU A 96 16.71 -3.73 1.33
CA LEU A 96 17.69 -2.65 1.26
C LEU A 96 17.84 -2.08 2.66
N GLU A 97 19.06 -1.89 3.13
CA GLU A 97 19.31 -1.44 4.50
C GLU A 97 20.47 -0.47 4.59
N ALA A 98 20.28 0.58 5.39
CA ALA A 98 21.35 1.46 5.86
C ALA A 98 21.34 1.49 7.38
N LYS A 99 22.52 1.42 7.98
CA LYS A 99 22.74 1.56 9.42
C LYS A 99 23.45 2.86 9.71
N GLY A 100 23.09 3.50 10.81
CA GLY A 100 23.68 4.78 11.16
C GLY A 100 22.90 5.49 12.27
N ALA A 101 22.95 6.79 12.24
CA ALA A 101 22.17 7.65 13.15
C ALA A 101 21.25 8.52 12.31
N PHE A 102 19.96 8.35 12.47
CA PHE A 102 18.94 9.03 11.67
C PHE A 102 17.96 9.78 12.57
N MET A 103 17.53 10.95 12.14
CA MET A 103 16.48 11.69 12.81
C MET A 103 15.12 11.15 12.35
N VAL A 104 14.60 10.18 13.08
CA VAL A 104 13.31 9.53 12.81
C VAL A 104 12.43 9.73 14.03
N ALA A 105 11.31 10.38 13.83
CA ALA A 105 10.30 10.61 14.85
C ALA A 105 8.91 10.53 14.24
N LYS A 106 7.90 10.49 15.10
CA LYS A 106 6.51 10.60 14.67
C LYS A 106 6.31 11.91 13.90
N GLY A 107 5.74 11.81 12.69
CA GLY A 107 5.54 12.96 11.82
C GLY A 107 6.68 13.24 10.85
N THR A 108 7.80 12.53 10.93
CA THR A 108 8.87 12.63 9.93
C THR A 108 8.33 12.18 8.57
N LYS A 109 8.49 13.04 7.57
CA LYS A 109 8.11 12.74 6.19
C LYS A 109 9.30 12.20 5.43
N GLY A 110 9.05 11.30 4.49
CA GLY A 110 10.13 10.72 3.71
C GLY A 110 9.73 10.49 2.26
N ILE A 111 10.76 10.43 1.43
CA ILE A 111 10.64 10.06 0.03
C ILE A 111 11.68 8.97 -0.21
N ALA A 112 11.23 7.79 -0.63
CA ALA A 112 12.10 6.70 -1.04
C ALA A 112 12.12 6.61 -2.56
N LEU A 113 13.30 6.71 -3.14
CA LEU A 113 13.54 6.45 -4.56
C LEU A 113 14.14 5.05 -4.67
N VAL A 114 13.40 4.12 -5.24
CA VAL A 114 13.82 2.72 -5.35
C VAL A 114 14.02 2.37 -6.82
N THR A 115 15.21 1.88 -7.13
CA THR A 115 15.54 1.40 -8.48
C THR A 115 15.88 -0.08 -8.41
N LEU A 116 15.01 -0.91 -8.98
CA LEU A 116 15.29 -2.33 -9.17
C LEU A 116 16.11 -2.54 -10.43
N ALA A 117 16.89 -3.62 -10.46
CA ALA A 117 17.74 -3.93 -11.59
C ALA A 117 16.93 -3.99 -12.90
N GLY A 118 17.36 -3.18 -13.91
CA GLY A 118 16.70 -3.13 -15.21
C GLY A 118 15.33 -2.45 -15.23
N LYS A 119 14.92 -1.78 -14.15
CA LYS A 119 13.63 -1.09 -14.06
C LYS A 119 13.79 0.41 -13.80
N PRO A 120 12.80 1.23 -14.20
CA PRO A 120 12.78 2.65 -13.85
C PRO A 120 12.70 2.87 -12.34
N THR A 121 13.19 4.02 -11.89
CA THR A 121 13.09 4.41 -10.49
C THR A 121 11.63 4.63 -10.09
N THR A 122 11.25 4.06 -8.94
CA THR A 122 9.94 4.21 -8.34
C THR A 122 10.05 5.13 -7.14
N THR A 123 9.11 6.07 -7.02
CA THR A 123 9.04 7.01 -5.90
C THR A 123 7.96 6.57 -4.92
N ALA A 124 8.31 6.42 -3.65
CA ALA A 124 7.38 6.16 -2.56
C ALA A 124 7.46 7.30 -1.54
N ARG A 125 6.34 7.95 -1.28
CA ARG A 125 6.22 9.01 -0.27
C ARG A 125 5.57 8.43 0.97
N PHE A 126 6.12 8.72 2.14
CA PHE A 126 5.64 8.17 3.40
C PHE A 126 5.75 9.17 4.53
N GLU A 127 5.06 8.88 5.62
CA GLU A 127 5.12 9.62 6.88
C GLU A 127 5.21 8.63 8.03
N ILE A 128 6.07 8.87 8.98
CA ILE A 128 6.23 8.06 10.18
C ILE A 128 5.09 8.39 11.16
N LYS A 129 4.35 7.37 11.55
CA LYS A 129 3.19 7.47 12.45
C LYS A 129 3.51 7.01 13.86
#